data_ea2b2cd761bceae80e0a64ebc1ad2bd1
#
_entry.id   ea2b2cd761bceae80e0a64ebc1ad2bd1
#
_cell.length_a   1.000
_cell.length_b   1.000
_cell.length_c   1.000
_cell.angle_alpha   90.00
_cell.angle_beta   90.00
_cell.angle_gamma   90.00
#
_symmetry.space_group_name_H-M   'P 1'
#
loop_
_entity.id
_entity.type
_entity.pdbx_description
1 polymer ?
#
loop_
_entity_poly.entity_id
_entity_poly.type
_entity_poly.pdbx_seq_one_letter_code
_entity_poly.pdbx_strand_id
1 'polypeptide(L)'
;MKVIGLHSFRRGVGKSTLAANLAYLLAAAGKRTILMDVNLYSPALEIFFKLKRDLSAPTLNDYLSGASPITELVCQPILDLPLHLIPASSRTADMISALRPSWDMTVLLNGVAELDASLNPDYLLLDMASGLHEESILCMSVCNLILEVLRADAQNYQGTAIMVGVARRLQVEPRLVLNDAPLDLDLPVVRQRLEKAYDCPVAAMFTHSDQMMALGAVGGLFVRQNPDAEISQRLKELAASL
;
A
#
# COMPACT_ATOMS: atom_id res chain seq x y z
N MET A 1 -8.42 -3.35 14.97
CA MET A 1 -7.95 -2.80 13.66
C MET A 1 -7.59 -3.93 12.70
N LYS A 2 -7.93 -3.82 11.40
CA LYS A 2 -7.45 -4.74 10.35
C LYS A 2 -6.23 -4.13 9.65
N VAL A 3 -5.10 -4.84 9.64
CA VAL A 3 -3.86 -4.37 8.97
C VAL A 3 -3.73 -5.02 7.61
N ILE A 4 -3.61 -4.22 6.55
CA ILE A 4 -3.55 -4.66 5.17
C ILE A 4 -2.26 -4.11 4.53
N GLY A 5 -1.37 -5.00 4.11
CA GLY A 5 -0.18 -4.62 3.36
C GLY A 5 -0.41 -4.64 1.86
N LEU A 6 0.05 -3.61 1.17
CA LEU A 6 0.17 -3.63 -0.29
C LEU A 6 1.63 -3.88 -0.64
N HIS A 7 1.90 -5.02 -1.22
CA HIS A 7 3.25 -5.44 -1.59
C HIS A 7 3.34 -5.80 -3.08
N SER A 8 4.54 -5.88 -3.59
CA SER A 8 4.85 -6.43 -4.92
C SER A 8 6.30 -6.88 -4.97
N PHE A 9 6.60 -7.89 -5.73
CA PHE A 9 8.00 -8.28 -5.94
C PHE A 9 8.76 -7.25 -6.80
N ARG A 10 8.10 -6.62 -7.78
CA ARG A 10 8.72 -5.64 -8.70
C ARG A 10 8.24 -4.22 -8.41
N ARG A 11 9.12 -3.24 -8.67
CA ARG A 11 8.77 -1.81 -8.61
C ARG A 11 7.92 -1.41 -9.81
N GLY A 12 7.15 -0.33 -9.66
CA GLY A 12 6.40 0.27 -10.78
C GLY A 12 5.12 -0.46 -11.17
N VAL A 13 4.63 -1.40 -10.36
CA VAL A 13 3.38 -2.14 -10.63
C VAL A 13 2.12 -1.43 -10.16
N GLY A 14 2.22 -0.24 -9.55
CA GLY A 14 1.07 0.58 -9.14
C GLY A 14 0.61 0.41 -7.69
N LYS A 15 1.43 -0.17 -6.78
CA LYS A 15 1.08 -0.35 -5.35
C LYS A 15 0.58 0.93 -4.68
N SER A 16 1.42 1.98 -4.68
CA SER A 16 1.10 3.24 -3.99
C SER A 16 -0.16 3.91 -4.56
N THR A 17 -0.38 3.79 -5.88
CA THR A 17 -1.61 4.24 -6.52
C THR A 17 -2.83 3.49 -5.98
N LEU A 18 -2.73 2.16 -5.87
CA LEU A 18 -3.80 1.32 -5.30
C LEU A 18 -4.00 1.65 -3.82
N ALA A 19 -2.91 1.75 -3.04
CA ALA A 19 -2.97 2.06 -1.61
C ALA A 19 -3.71 3.38 -1.33
N ALA A 20 -3.34 4.44 -2.04
CA ALA A 20 -3.96 5.76 -1.89
C ALA A 20 -5.45 5.77 -2.25
N ASN A 21 -5.82 5.11 -3.35
CA ASN A 21 -7.22 5.03 -3.79
C ASN A 21 -8.07 4.14 -2.87
N LEU A 22 -7.54 3.00 -2.39
CA LEU A 22 -8.23 2.13 -1.44
C LEU A 22 -8.44 2.83 -0.09
N ALA A 23 -7.42 3.52 0.44
CA ALA A 23 -7.53 4.26 1.69
C ALA A 23 -8.61 5.35 1.60
N TYR A 24 -8.65 6.08 0.46
CA TYR A 24 -9.71 7.05 0.20
C TYR A 24 -11.10 6.39 0.18
N LEU A 25 -11.27 5.27 -0.52
CA LEU A 25 -12.56 4.60 -0.65
C LEU A 25 -13.06 4.04 0.68
N LEU A 26 -12.19 3.46 1.49
CA LEU A 26 -12.53 2.99 2.84
C LEU A 26 -12.99 4.16 3.72
N ALA A 27 -12.25 5.27 3.69
CA ALA A 27 -12.62 6.46 4.44
C ALA A 27 -13.93 7.11 3.93
N ALA A 28 -14.13 7.15 2.61
CA ALA A 28 -15.39 7.62 2.02
C ALA A 28 -16.60 6.74 2.37
N ALA A 29 -16.36 5.46 2.68
CA ALA A 29 -17.36 4.55 3.24
C ALA A 29 -17.54 4.70 4.78
N GLY A 30 -16.96 5.75 5.39
CA GLY A 30 -17.07 6.04 6.81
C GLY A 30 -16.14 5.22 7.73
N LYS A 31 -15.19 4.47 7.16
CA LYS A 31 -14.22 3.69 7.95
C LYS A 31 -13.06 4.57 8.40
N ARG A 32 -12.73 4.52 9.68
CA ARG A 32 -11.52 5.17 10.21
C ARG A 32 -10.30 4.47 9.65
N THR A 33 -9.61 5.13 8.75
CA THR A 33 -8.54 4.52 7.96
C THR A 33 -7.24 5.27 8.18
N ILE A 34 -6.17 4.54 8.47
CA ILE A 34 -4.79 5.05 8.46
C ILE A 34 -4.10 4.45 7.24
N LEU A 35 -3.44 5.29 6.45
CA LEU A 35 -2.52 4.89 5.40
C LEU A 35 -1.10 5.25 5.82
N MET A 36 -0.20 4.29 5.86
CA MET A 36 1.20 4.48 6.26
C MET A 36 2.14 4.16 5.10
N ASP A 37 3.02 5.10 4.78
CA ASP A 37 4.08 4.89 3.79
C ASP A 37 5.28 4.22 4.49
N VAL A 38 5.40 2.92 4.34
CA VAL A 38 6.56 2.16 4.86
C VAL A 38 7.62 1.92 3.78
N ASN A 39 7.49 2.55 2.61
CA ASN A 39 8.49 2.54 1.55
C ASN A 39 9.51 3.66 1.77
N LEU A 40 10.40 3.48 2.74
CA LEU A 40 11.39 4.49 3.15
C LEU A 40 12.41 4.85 2.05
N TYR A 41 12.52 4.03 1.00
CA TYR A 41 13.47 4.22 -0.10
C TYR A 41 12.92 5.05 -1.25
N SER A 42 11.58 5.10 -1.39
CA SER A 42 10.91 5.81 -2.48
C SER A 42 9.48 6.16 -2.07
N PRO A 43 9.33 7.06 -1.07
CA PRO A 43 8.01 7.47 -0.58
C PRO A 43 7.23 8.19 -1.69
N ALA A 44 5.92 7.94 -1.75
CA ALA A 44 5.09 8.48 -2.82
C ALA A 44 3.72 9.00 -2.36
N LEU A 45 3.27 8.66 -1.16
CA LEU A 45 1.89 8.91 -0.76
C LEU A 45 1.54 10.41 -0.67
N GLU A 46 2.48 11.26 -0.25
CA GLU A 46 2.24 12.71 -0.22
C GLU A 46 1.89 13.29 -1.60
N ILE A 47 2.43 12.71 -2.67
CA ILE A 47 2.17 13.12 -4.06
C ILE A 47 0.71 12.84 -4.43
N PHE A 48 0.19 11.65 -4.08
CA PHE A 48 -1.19 11.26 -4.40
C PHE A 48 -2.22 12.14 -3.69
N PHE A 49 -1.93 12.59 -2.48
CA PHE A 49 -2.80 13.48 -1.73
C PHE A 49 -2.50 14.97 -1.96
N LYS A 50 -1.50 15.29 -2.80
CA LYS A 50 -1.04 16.68 -3.06
C LYS A 50 -0.78 17.45 -1.78
N LEU A 51 -0.18 16.78 -0.80
CA LEU A 51 0.12 17.38 0.49
C LEU A 51 1.24 18.40 0.36
N LYS A 52 0.99 19.57 0.94
CA LYS A 52 2.02 20.61 1.11
C LYS A 52 2.40 20.62 2.59
N ARG A 53 3.35 19.76 2.96
CA ARG A 53 3.88 19.72 4.32
C ARG A 53 5.18 20.51 4.40
N ASP A 54 5.45 21.05 5.59
CA ASP A 54 6.79 21.55 5.92
C ASP A 54 7.77 20.36 5.89
N LEU A 55 8.94 20.56 5.28
CA LEU A 55 10.00 19.54 5.28
C LEU A 55 10.53 19.21 6.68
N SER A 56 10.30 20.08 7.67
CA SER A 56 10.62 19.84 9.07
C SER A 56 9.55 19.02 9.81
N ALA A 57 8.36 18.82 9.22
CA ALA A 57 7.30 18.04 9.86
C ALA A 57 7.73 16.57 10.04
N PRO A 58 7.43 15.96 11.21
CA PRO A 58 7.91 14.62 11.51
C PRO A 58 7.30 13.55 10.58
N THR A 59 8.08 12.54 10.28
CA THR A 59 7.76 11.44 9.35
C THR A 59 8.00 10.08 10.00
N LEU A 60 7.65 8.99 9.34
CA LEU A 60 7.91 7.65 9.84
C LEU A 60 9.40 7.44 10.16
N ASN A 61 10.31 8.07 9.40
CA ASN A 61 11.75 7.99 9.67
C ASN A 61 12.11 8.57 11.05
N ASP A 62 11.46 9.67 11.44
CA ASP A 62 11.70 10.31 12.75
C ASP A 62 11.20 9.42 13.90
N TYR A 63 10.07 8.72 13.73
CA TYR A 63 9.60 7.71 14.69
C TYR A 63 10.56 6.53 14.79
N LEU A 64 10.95 5.95 13.67
CA LEU A 64 11.86 4.78 13.64
C LEU A 64 13.23 5.07 14.24
N SER A 65 13.68 6.33 14.20
CA SER A 65 14.90 6.79 14.86
C SER A 65 14.72 7.19 16.35
N GLY A 66 13.48 7.18 16.86
CA GLY A 66 13.15 7.60 18.22
C GLY A 66 13.08 9.10 18.42
N ALA A 67 13.07 9.90 17.35
CA ALA A 67 13.04 11.37 17.41
C ALA A 67 11.64 11.94 17.68
N SER A 68 10.57 11.20 17.33
CA SER A 68 9.18 11.64 17.52
C SER A 68 8.27 10.47 17.84
N PRO A 69 7.21 10.62 18.66
CA PRO A 69 6.21 9.60 18.86
C PRO A 69 5.34 9.41 17.60
N ILE A 70 4.82 8.21 17.37
CA ILE A 70 4.09 7.89 16.14
C ILE A 70 2.80 8.71 15.97
N THR A 71 2.18 9.11 17.06
CA THR A 71 0.96 9.91 17.07
C THR A 71 1.15 11.33 16.55
N GLU A 72 2.36 11.90 16.64
CA GLU A 72 2.69 13.21 16.10
C GLU A 72 2.90 13.22 14.58
N LEU A 73 3.10 12.04 13.98
CA LEU A 73 3.29 11.92 12.52
C LEU A 73 1.97 11.93 11.77
N VAL A 74 0.87 11.69 12.49
CA VAL A 74 -0.45 11.50 11.89
C VAL A 74 -0.96 12.82 11.32
N CYS A 75 -1.20 12.89 10.02
CA CYS A 75 -1.82 14.02 9.37
C CYS A 75 -3.12 13.61 8.68
N GLN A 76 -4.02 14.57 8.49
CA GLN A 76 -5.31 14.36 7.82
C GLN A 76 -5.25 14.94 6.40
N PRO A 77 -5.07 14.11 5.37
CA PRO A 77 -4.87 14.60 4.01
C PRO A 77 -6.15 15.14 3.36
N ILE A 78 -7.32 14.75 3.87
CA ILE A 78 -8.64 15.20 3.41
C ILE A 78 -9.49 15.46 4.65
N LEU A 79 -9.77 16.73 4.95
CA LEU A 79 -10.38 17.16 6.21
C LEU A 79 -11.77 16.57 6.50
N ASP A 80 -12.57 16.32 5.46
CA ASP A 80 -13.95 15.84 5.60
C ASP A 80 -14.06 14.30 5.67
N LEU A 81 -12.93 13.58 5.69
CA LEU A 81 -12.92 12.12 5.73
C LEU A 81 -12.15 11.60 6.95
N PRO A 82 -12.57 10.47 7.53
CA PRO A 82 -11.85 9.79 8.61
C PRO A 82 -10.61 9.06 8.06
N LEU A 83 -9.79 9.78 7.31
CA LEU A 83 -8.55 9.32 6.69
C LEU A 83 -7.37 10.02 7.31
N HIS A 84 -6.44 9.23 7.83
CA HIS A 84 -5.16 9.69 8.33
C HIS A 84 -4.03 9.15 7.45
N LEU A 85 -2.96 9.93 7.34
CA LEU A 85 -1.74 9.52 6.63
C LEU A 85 -0.55 9.65 7.57
N ILE A 86 0.32 8.64 7.54
CA ILE A 86 1.65 8.67 8.14
C ILE A 86 2.66 8.59 6.98
N PRO A 87 3.31 9.70 6.61
CA PRO A 87 4.22 9.72 5.49
C PRO A 87 5.62 9.24 5.89
N ALA A 88 6.35 8.67 4.92
CA ALA A 88 7.79 8.54 5.01
C ALA A 88 8.49 9.82 4.54
N SER A 89 9.74 9.99 4.92
CA SER A 89 10.52 11.19 4.59
C SER A 89 10.95 11.22 3.13
N SER A 90 10.75 12.34 2.47
CA SER A 90 11.34 12.66 1.16
C SER A 90 12.71 13.37 1.25
N ARG A 91 13.24 13.61 2.48
CA ARG A 91 14.55 14.19 2.69
C ARG A 91 15.65 13.20 2.28
N THR A 92 16.58 13.64 1.44
CA THR A 92 17.67 12.77 0.92
C THR A 92 18.49 12.11 2.04
N ALA A 93 18.77 12.86 3.13
CA ALA A 93 19.52 12.32 4.26
C ALA A 93 18.82 11.10 4.92
N ASP A 94 17.51 11.19 5.09
CA ASP A 94 16.72 10.11 5.70
C ASP A 94 16.61 8.89 4.78
N MET A 95 16.44 9.12 3.48
CA MET A 95 16.42 8.04 2.48
C MET A 95 17.78 7.31 2.43
N ILE A 96 18.90 8.04 2.55
CA ILE A 96 20.24 7.43 2.63
C ILE A 96 20.41 6.67 3.96
N SER A 97 19.92 7.22 5.07
CA SER A 97 19.96 6.55 6.37
C SER A 97 19.15 5.26 6.39
N ALA A 98 18.04 5.21 5.68
CA ALA A 98 17.22 4.00 5.55
C ALA A 98 17.96 2.85 4.85
N LEU A 99 19.00 3.12 4.03
CA LEU A 99 19.82 2.09 3.40
C LEU A 99 20.74 1.35 4.41
N ARG A 100 20.88 1.87 5.60
CA ARG A 100 21.64 1.23 6.68
C ARG A 100 20.64 0.79 7.75
N PRO A 101 20.24 -0.48 7.80
CA PRO A 101 19.30 -0.96 8.79
C PRO A 101 19.94 -0.83 10.19
N SER A 102 19.54 0.22 10.90
CA SER A 102 19.95 0.49 12.27
C SER A 102 18.76 0.61 13.22
N TRP A 103 17.54 0.44 12.69
CA TRP A 103 16.33 0.54 13.49
C TRP A 103 15.74 -0.83 13.76
N ASP A 104 15.28 -0.99 14.99
CA ASP A 104 14.66 -2.23 15.44
C ASP A 104 13.20 -2.28 14.95
N MET A 105 12.85 -3.35 14.29
CA MET A 105 11.48 -3.59 13.80
C MET A 105 10.45 -3.72 14.90
N THR A 106 10.87 -4.03 16.14
CA THR A 106 9.96 -3.97 17.29
C THR A 106 9.37 -2.58 17.48
N VAL A 107 10.09 -1.53 17.03
CA VAL A 107 9.61 -0.14 17.03
C VAL A 107 8.37 0.00 16.17
N LEU A 108 8.36 -0.54 14.94
CA LEU A 108 7.18 -0.49 14.07
C LEU A 108 5.99 -1.25 14.67
N LEU A 109 6.25 -2.44 15.24
CA LEU A 109 5.22 -3.23 15.93
C LEU A 109 4.58 -2.44 17.08
N ASN A 110 5.41 -1.79 17.90
CA ASN A 110 4.95 -0.95 19.00
C ASN A 110 4.13 0.24 18.48
N GLY A 111 4.58 0.87 17.38
CA GLY A 111 3.84 1.97 16.75
C GLY A 111 2.47 1.55 16.23
N VAL A 112 2.36 0.37 15.61
CA VAL A 112 1.07 -0.18 15.16
C VAL A 112 0.14 -0.41 16.34
N ALA A 113 0.64 -0.93 17.47
CA ALA A 113 -0.15 -1.12 18.69
C ALA A 113 -0.57 0.21 19.33
N GLU A 114 0.32 1.22 19.32
CA GLU A 114 0.02 2.57 19.82
C GLU A 114 -1.05 3.26 18.97
N LEU A 115 -0.99 3.15 17.64
CA LEU A 115 -2.02 3.67 16.74
C LEU A 115 -3.37 3.00 16.96
N ASP A 116 -3.40 1.70 17.18
CA ASP A 116 -4.63 0.98 17.50
C ASP A 116 -5.25 1.48 18.80
N ALA A 117 -4.44 1.63 19.83
CA ALA A 117 -4.90 2.08 21.14
C ALA A 117 -5.36 3.56 21.16
N SER A 118 -4.66 4.44 20.42
CA SER A 118 -4.89 5.88 20.48
C SER A 118 -5.97 6.38 19.52
N LEU A 119 -6.02 5.84 18.29
CA LEU A 119 -6.90 6.29 17.21
C LEU A 119 -8.06 5.32 16.93
N ASN A 120 -7.96 4.07 17.43
CA ASN A 120 -8.94 3.01 17.23
C ASN A 120 -9.42 2.94 15.75
N PRO A 121 -8.52 2.80 14.79
CA PRO A 121 -8.87 2.75 13.37
C PRO A 121 -9.55 1.43 13.02
N ASP A 122 -10.41 1.45 11.99
CA ASP A 122 -10.98 0.23 11.45
C ASP A 122 -9.94 -0.48 10.57
N TYR A 123 -9.15 0.31 9.81
CA TYR A 123 -8.11 -0.18 8.90
C TYR A 123 -6.79 0.57 9.05
N LEU A 124 -5.69 -0.18 8.96
CA LEU A 124 -4.35 0.32 8.70
C LEU A 124 -3.85 -0.27 7.38
N LEU A 125 -3.60 0.57 6.37
CA LEU A 125 -3.01 0.18 5.11
C LEU A 125 -1.52 0.53 5.12
N LEU A 126 -0.66 -0.42 4.74
CA LEU A 126 0.78 -0.24 4.61
C LEU A 126 1.17 -0.23 3.14
N ASP A 127 1.67 0.91 2.62
CA ASP A 127 2.31 0.97 1.30
C ASP A 127 3.77 0.52 1.43
N MET A 128 4.03 -0.73 1.09
CA MET A 128 5.30 -1.41 1.37
C MET A 128 6.33 -1.19 0.26
N ALA A 129 7.60 -1.26 0.59
CA ALA A 129 8.67 -1.36 -0.40
C ALA A 129 8.50 -2.63 -1.25
N SER A 130 8.95 -2.58 -2.51
CA SER A 130 8.91 -3.75 -3.40
C SER A 130 10.10 -4.67 -3.19
N GLY A 131 9.90 -5.96 -3.42
CA GLY A 131 10.96 -6.96 -3.36
C GLY A 131 11.04 -7.69 -2.03
N LEU A 132 11.92 -8.69 -2.02
CA LEU A 132 12.16 -9.52 -0.83
C LEU A 132 13.31 -8.90 -0.03
N HIS A 133 12.96 -8.07 0.94
CA HIS A 133 13.88 -7.43 1.89
C HIS A 133 13.44 -7.73 3.31
N GLU A 134 14.35 -7.62 4.25
CA GLU A 134 14.07 -7.85 5.67
C GLU A 134 12.90 -6.98 6.15
N GLU A 135 12.91 -5.70 5.82
CA GLU A 135 11.86 -4.75 6.18
C GLU A 135 10.50 -5.13 5.58
N SER A 136 10.48 -5.64 4.33
CA SER A 136 9.23 -6.09 3.70
C SER A 136 8.64 -7.30 4.42
N ILE A 137 9.48 -8.26 4.83
CA ILE A 137 9.05 -9.45 5.57
C ILE A 137 8.49 -9.04 6.93
N LEU A 138 9.14 -8.12 7.60
CA LEU A 138 8.76 -7.64 8.93
C LEU A 138 7.46 -6.82 8.86
N CYS A 139 7.32 -5.91 7.88
CA CYS A 139 6.05 -5.22 7.63
C CYS A 139 4.92 -6.21 7.28
N MET A 140 5.24 -7.27 6.53
CA MET A 140 4.26 -8.31 6.21
C MET A 140 3.79 -9.06 7.45
N SER A 141 4.66 -9.32 8.41
CA SER A 141 4.35 -10.08 9.63
C SER A 141 3.32 -9.41 10.55
N VAL A 142 3.13 -8.09 10.45
CA VAL A 142 2.10 -7.36 11.21
C VAL A 142 0.75 -7.31 10.50
N CYS A 143 0.67 -7.78 9.26
CA CYS A 143 -0.54 -7.71 8.46
C CYS A 143 -1.47 -8.89 8.75
N ASN A 144 -2.78 -8.64 8.64
CA ASN A 144 -3.79 -9.69 8.55
C ASN A 144 -3.94 -10.19 7.12
N LEU A 145 -3.73 -9.30 6.15
CA LEU A 145 -3.93 -9.53 4.72
C LEU A 145 -2.81 -8.84 3.93
N ILE A 146 -2.28 -9.52 2.91
CA ILE A 146 -1.40 -8.92 1.91
C ILE A 146 -2.12 -8.90 0.55
N LEU A 147 -2.21 -7.71 -0.03
CA LEU A 147 -2.52 -7.54 -1.45
C LEU A 147 -1.20 -7.56 -2.23
N GLU A 148 -0.91 -8.71 -2.84
CA GLU A 148 0.30 -8.86 -3.68
C GLU A 148 -0.02 -8.37 -5.09
N VAL A 149 0.53 -7.21 -5.45
CA VAL A 149 0.27 -6.53 -6.72
C VAL A 149 1.28 -6.99 -7.76
N LEU A 150 0.78 -7.44 -8.90
CA LEU A 150 1.61 -7.93 -10.00
C LEU A 150 1.13 -7.40 -11.35
N ARG A 151 2.02 -7.43 -12.34
CA ARG A 151 1.69 -7.24 -13.77
C ARG A 151 1.74 -8.57 -14.50
N ALA A 152 1.14 -8.63 -15.69
CA ALA A 152 1.08 -9.83 -16.52
C ALA A 152 2.38 -10.08 -17.28
N ASP A 153 3.49 -10.34 -16.57
CA ASP A 153 4.77 -10.69 -17.17
C ASP A 153 5.53 -11.76 -16.36
N ALA A 154 6.47 -12.44 -17.01
CA ALA A 154 7.18 -13.59 -16.44
C ALA A 154 7.95 -13.26 -15.14
N GLN A 155 8.54 -12.07 -15.04
CA GLN A 155 9.33 -11.68 -13.86
C GLN A 155 8.42 -11.42 -12.65
N ASN A 156 7.24 -10.81 -12.88
CA ASN A 156 6.24 -10.64 -11.84
C ASN A 156 5.70 -11.99 -11.37
N TYR A 157 5.40 -12.90 -12.30
CA TYR A 157 4.88 -14.23 -11.95
C TYR A 157 5.84 -15.00 -11.05
N GLN A 158 7.13 -15.04 -11.38
CA GLN A 158 8.13 -15.72 -10.55
C GLN A 158 8.25 -15.09 -9.16
N GLY A 159 8.35 -13.77 -9.10
CA GLY A 159 8.47 -13.05 -7.83
C GLY A 159 7.25 -13.17 -6.94
N THR A 160 6.05 -13.12 -7.52
CA THR A 160 4.78 -13.29 -6.80
C THR A 160 4.71 -14.67 -6.13
N ALA A 161 5.18 -15.74 -6.79
CA ALA A 161 5.22 -17.07 -6.19
C ALA A 161 6.05 -17.09 -4.89
N ILE A 162 7.18 -16.39 -4.89
CA ILE A 162 8.04 -16.26 -3.71
C ILE A 162 7.28 -15.54 -2.58
N MET A 163 6.65 -14.39 -2.89
CA MET A 163 6.00 -13.56 -1.88
C MET A 163 4.74 -14.23 -1.30
N VAL A 164 3.96 -14.92 -2.10
CA VAL A 164 2.84 -15.75 -1.62
C VAL A 164 3.34 -16.84 -0.66
N GLY A 165 4.47 -17.48 -1.00
CA GLY A 165 5.12 -18.46 -0.11
C GLY A 165 5.61 -17.85 1.21
N VAL A 166 6.14 -16.63 1.19
CA VAL A 166 6.55 -15.89 2.40
C VAL A 166 5.33 -15.55 3.25
N ALA A 167 4.27 -14.96 2.67
CA ALA A 167 3.05 -14.61 3.39
C ALA A 167 2.46 -15.81 4.13
N ARG A 168 2.38 -16.97 3.47
CA ARG A 168 1.89 -18.22 4.08
C ARG A 168 2.74 -18.68 5.27
N ARG A 169 4.07 -18.59 5.16
CA ARG A 169 4.95 -18.93 6.26
C ARG A 169 4.80 -18.01 7.48
N LEU A 170 4.45 -16.76 7.23
CA LEU A 170 4.13 -15.77 8.25
C LEU A 170 2.68 -15.89 8.76
N GLN A 171 1.89 -16.82 8.23
CA GLN A 171 0.46 -17.00 8.54
C GLN A 171 -0.40 -15.77 8.21
N VAL A 172 0.01 -15.00 7.20
CA VAL A 172 -0.70 -13.85 6.66
C VAL A 172 -1.46 -14.27 5.41
N GLU A 173 -2.73 -13.87 5.30
CA GLU A 173 -3.57 -14.17 4.15
C GLU A 173 -3.07 -13.45 2.89
N PRO A 174 -2.62 -14.14 1.82
CA PRO A 174 -2.29 -13.48 0.56
C PRO A 174 -3.52 -13.40 -0.35
N ARG A 175 -3.69 -12.27 -1.04
CA ARG A 175 -4.59 -12.11 -2.19
C ARG A 175 -3.86 -11.42 -3.32
N LEU A 176 -4.11 -11.86 -4.55
CA LEU A 176 -3.47 -11.29 -5.73
C LEU A 176 -4.26 -10.10 -6.27
N VAL A 177 -3.53 -9.09 -6.74
CA VAL A 177 -4.12 -7.99 -7.51
C VAL A 177 -3.34 -7.87 -8.82
N LEU A 178 -3.94 -8.29 -9.93
CA LEU A 178 -3.37 -8.06 -11.26
C LEU A 178 -3.62 -6.61 -11.67
N ASN A 179 -2.56 -5.85 -11.91
CA ASN A 179 -2.67 -4.46 -12.30
C ASN A 179 -2.04 -4.21 -13.66
N ASP A 180 -2.55 -3.21 -14.37
CA ASP A 180 -2.04 -2.77 -15.67
C ASP A 180 -1.99 -3.92 -16.69
N ALA A 181 -3.03 -4.76 -16.69
CA ALA A 181 -3.15 -5.86 -17.62
C ALA A 181 -3.41 -5.37 -19.06
N PRO A 182 -2.76 -5.95 -20.08
CA PRO A 182 -3.08 -5.68 -21.48
C PRO A 182 -4.57 -5.81 -21.77
N LEU A 183 -5.09 -4.95 -22.65
CA LEU A 183 -6.55 -4.88 -22.95
C LEU A 183 -7.08 -6.12 -23.70
N ASP A 184 -6.19 -6.85 -24.39
CA ASP A 184 -6.48 -8.06 -25.16
C ASP A 184 -6.44 -9.34 -24.31
N LEU A 185 -6.13 -9.26 -23.03
CA LEU A 185 -6.13 -10.41 -22.14
C LEU A 185 -7.54 -10.88 -21.78
N ASP A 186 -7.79 -12.18 -21.92
CA ASP A 186 -8.98 -12.83 -21.37
C ASP A 186 -8.86 -12.92 -19.84
N LEU A 187 -9.37 -11.89 -19.15
CA LEU A 187 -9.24 -11.77 -17.70
C LEU A 187 -9.83 -12.97 -16.93
N PRO A 188 -11.01 -13.53 -17.28
CA PRO A 188 -11.52 -14.75 -16.67
C PRO A 188 -10.55 -15.93 -16.74
N VAL A 189 -9.97 -16.18 -17.91
CA VAL A 189 -8.97 -17.24 -18.10
C VAL A 189 -7.70 -16.98 -17.29
N VAL A 190 -7.23 -15.74 -17.30
CA VAL A 190 -6.03 -15.34 -16.53
C VAL A 190 -6.28 -15.50 -15.03
N ARG A 191 -7.46 -15.10 -14.53
CA ARG A 191 -7.86 -15.31 -13.13
C ARG A 191 -7.73 -16.77 -12.72
N GLN A 192 -8.34 -17.66 -13.45
CA GLN A 192 -8.29 -19.10 -13.15
C GLN A 192 -6.86 -19.64 -13.13
N ARG A 193 -6.02 -19.20 -14.08
CA ARG A 193 -4.61 -19.61 -14.15
C ARG A 193 -3.82 -19.12 -12.95
N LEU A 194 -4.00 -17.86 -12.55
CA LEU A 194 -3.32 -17.27 -11.39
C LEU A 194 -3.77 -17.98 -10.09
N GLU A 195 -5.07 -18.14 -9.89
CA GLU A 195 -5.61 -18.80 -8.69
C GLU A 195 -5.12 -20.24 -8.58
N LYS A 196 -5.10 -20.97 -9.70
CA LYS A 196 -4.57 -22.35 -9.74
C LYS A 196 -3.05 -22.41 -9.52
N ALA A 197 -2.29 -21.48 -10.14
CA ALA A 197 -0.82 -21.51 -10.08
C ALA A 197 -0.28 -21.16 -8.70
N TYR A 198 -0.94 -20.23 -8.01
CA TYR A 198 -0.49 -19.77 -6.69
C TYR A 198 -1.31 -20.36 -5.52
N ASP A 199 -2.39 -21.09 -5.83
CA ASP A 199 -3.37 -21.53 -4.83
C ASP A 199 -3.80 -20.35 -3.94
N CYS A 200 -4.10 -19.21 -4.56
CA CYS A 200 -4.29 -17.92 -3.91
C CYS A 200 -5.39 -17.13 -4.62
N PRO A 201 -6.38 -16.57 -3.91
CA PRO A 201 -7.47 -15.85 -4.56
C PRO A 201 -6.99 -14.58 -5.24
N VAL A 202 -7.57 -14.27 -6.41
CA VAL A 202 -7.39 -13.00 -7.11
C VAL A 202 -8.47 -12.02 -6.63
N ALA A 203 -8.09 -11.05 -5.82
CA ALA A 203 -9.00 -10.05 -5.25
C ALA A 203 -9.51 -9.07 -6.30
N ALA A 204 -8.63 -8.61 -7.20
CA ALA A 204 -9.00 -7.69 -8.28
C ALA A 204 -8.09 -7.83 -9.50
N MET A 205 -8.62 -7.37 -10.64
CA MET A 205 -7.85 -7.27 -11.89
C MET A 205 -8.18 -5.93 -12.56
N PHE A 206 -7.15 -5.16 -12.86
CA PHE A 206 -7.25 -3.85 -13.51
C PHE A 206 -6.54 -3.88 -14.85
N THR A 207 -7.24 -3.47 -15.90
CA THR A 207 -6.66 -3.30 -17.23
C THR A 207 -5.88 -2.01 -17.32
N HIS A 208 -5.03 -1.91 -18.34
CA HIS A 208 -4.30 -0.70 -18.66
C HIS A 208 -5.23 0.52 -18.82
N SER A 209 -4.78 1.67 -18.32
CA SER A 209 -5.51 2.93 -18.42
C SER A 209 -4.56 4.12 -18.58
N ASP A 210 -4.61 4.75 -19.73
CA ASP A 210 -3.88 5.99 -20.01
C ASP A 210 -4.27 7.11 -19.04
N GLN A 211 -5.55 7.17 -18.64
CA GLN A 211 -6.02 8.16 -17.67
C GLN A 211 -5.39 7.95 -16.28
N MET A 212 -5.28 6.69 -15.83
CA MET A 212 -4.61 6.36 -14.57
C MET A 212 -3.13 6.72 -14.64
N MET A 213 -2.47 6.43 -15.75
CA MET A 213 -1.05 6.77 -15.96
C MET A 213 -0.84 8.29 -16.02
N ALA A 214 -1.67 9.02 -16.77
CA ALA A 214 -1.60 10.48 -16.84
C ALA A 214 -1.77 11.13 -15.46
N LEU A 215 -2.69 10.61 -14.64
CA LEU A 215 -2.87 11.09 -13.27
C LEU A 215 -1.64 10.77 -12.39
N GLY A 216 -1.00 9.64 -12.58
CA GLY A 216 0.25 9.29 -11.89
C GLY A 216 1.36 10.32 -12.09
N ALA A 217 1.41 10.98 -13.25
CA ALA A 217 2.40 12.00 -13.55
C ALA A 217 2.19 13.33 -12.78
N VAL A 218 0.95 13.64 -12.39
CA VAL A 218 0.60 14.91 -11.74
C VAL A 218 0.14 14.75 -10.29
N GLY A 219 0.03 13.52 -9.83
CA GLY A 219 -0.51 13.17 -8.52
C GLY A 219 -2.02 13.37 -8.41
N GLY A 220 -2.63 12.67 -7.48
CA GLY A 220 -4.07 12.74 -7.22
C GLY A 220 -4.70 11.36 -7.08
N LEU A 221 -5.95 11.35 -6.65
CA LEU A 221 -6.74 10.12 -6.45
C LEU A 221 -7.62 9.86 -7.66
N PHE A 222 -7.41 8.74 -8.33
CA PHE A 222 -8.15 8.40 -9.56
C PHE A 222 -9.65 8.28 -9.31
N VAL A 223 -10.02 7.58 -8.23
CA VAL A 223 -11.42 7.35 -7.86
C VAL A 223 -12.18 8.63 -7.52
N ARG A 224 -11.47 9.69 -7.10
CA ARG A 224 -12.05 11.00 -6.82
C ARG A 224 -12.27 11.81 -8.08
N GLN A 225 -11.38 11.70 -9.06
CA GLN A 225 -11.43 12.45 -10.31
C GLN A 225 -12.28 11.78 -11.37
N ASN A 226 -12.34 10.44 -11.36
CA ASN A 226 -13.04 9.61 -12.33
C ASN A 226 -13.95 8.58 -11.61
N PRO A 227 -14.97 9.04 -10.83
CA PRO A 227 -15.74 8.16 -9.95
C PRO A 227 -16.55 7.09 -10.70
N ASP A 228 -16.90 7.36 -11.96
CA ASP A 228 -17.73 6.49 -12.79
C ASP A 228 -16.91 5.59 -13.75
N ALA A 229 -15.58 5.76 -13.77
CA ALA A 229 -14.72 4.91 -14.60
C ALA A 229 -14.79 3.44 -14.13
N GLU A 230 -14.65 2.50 -15.07
CA GLU A 230 -14.66 1.06 -14.78
C GLU A 230 -13.63 0.69 -13.71
N ILE A 231 -12.44 1.25 -13.78
CA ILE A 231 -11.38 1.03 -12.78
C ILE A 231 -11.84 1.50 -11.39
N SER A 232 -12.54 2.64 -11.32
CA SER A 232 -13.07 3.15 -10.05
C SER A 232 -14.14 2.23 -9.46
N GLN A 233 -14.99 1.63 -10.28
CA GLN A 233 -15.98 0.66 -9.83
C GLN A 233 -15.29 -0.60 -9.30
N ARG A 234 -14.31 -1.13 -10.03
CA ARG A 234 -13.50 -2.28 -9.58
C ARG A 234 -12.72 -1.99 -8.29
N LEU A 235 -12.22 -0.76 -8.11
CA LEU A 235 -11.58 -0.34 -6.86
C LEU A 235 -12.58 -0.28 -5.69
N LYS A 236 -13.81 0.17 -5.94
CA LYS A 236 -14.90 0.15 -4.94
C LYS A 236 -15.27 -1.28 -4.55
N GLU A 237 -15.34 -2.21 -5.51
CA GLU A 237 -15.59 -3.63 -5.26
C GLU A 237 -14.45 -4.24 -4.42
N LEU A 238 -13.19 -3.95 -4.77
CA LEU A 238 -12.05 -4.39 -3.98
C LEU A 238 -12.11 -3.83 -2.55
N ALA A 239 -12.35 -2.53 -2.38
CA ALA A 239 -12.46 -1.91 -1.05
C ALA A 239 -13.58 -2.53 -0.21
N ALA A 240 -14.73 -2.85 -0.82
CA ALA A 240 -15.86 -3.50 -0.15
C ALA A 240 -15.58 -4.96 0.25
N SER A 241 -14.59 -5.61 -0.36
CA SER A 241 -14.19 -7.00 -0.06
C SER A 241 -13.13 -7.11 1.04
N LEU A 242 -12.59 -5.96 1.49
CA LEU A 242 -11.56 -5.89 2.53
C LEU A 242 -12.17 -5.87 3.92
#